data_370ab1e872d40dbd283acd3f399cff5d
#
_entry.id   370ab1e872d40dbd283acd3f399cff5d
#
_cell.length_a   1.000
_cell.length_b   1.000
_cell.length_c   1.000
_cell.angle_alpha   90.00
_cell.angle_beta   90.00
_cell.angle_gamma   90.00
#
_symmetry.space_group_name_H-M   'P 1'
#
loop_
_entity.id
_entity.type
_entity.pdbx_description
1 polymer ?
#
loop_
_entity_poly.entity_id
_entity_poly.type
_entity_poly.pdbx_seq_one_letter_code
_entity_poly.pdbx_strand_id
1 'polypeptide(L)' 'MLSERQREAIAVAVDRGYYEIPRQMSHEDVAAAVDCAPSTAAEHLRKAESKLLQSVVGD' A
#
# COMPACT_ATOMS: atom_id res chain seq x y z
N MET A 1 -13.18 -5.64 3.52
CA MET A 1 -12.75 -5.16 2.22
C MET A 1 -11.91 -3.91 2.36
N LEU A 2 -11.11 -3.59 1.36
CA LEU A 2 -10.27 -2.41 1.43
C LEU A 2 -11.09 -1.14 1.31
N SER A 3 -10.73 -0.11 2.08
CA SER A 3 -11.29 1.22 1.87
C SER A 3 -10.75 1.78 0.54
N GLU A 4 -11.38 2.82 0.05
CA GLU A 4 -10.95 3.42 -1.21
C GLU A 4 -9.52 3.96 -1.11
N ARG A 5 -9.16 4.59 0.01
CA ARG A 5 -7.81 5.09 0.20
C ARG A 5 -6.79 3.96 0.31
N GLN A 6 -7.17 2.87 0.98
CA GLN A 6 -6.29 1.71 1.08
C GLN A 6 -6.08 1.08 -0.29
N ARG A 7 -7.14 0.97 -1.08
CA ARG A 7 -7.04 0.41 -2.44
C ARG A 7 -6.16 1.29 -3.31
N GLU A 8 -6.31 2.60 -3.23
CA GLU A 8 -5.52 3.53 -4.01
C GLU A 8 -4.04 3.40 -3.68
N ALA A 9 -3.71 3.37 -2.39
CA ALA A 9 -2.33 3.26 -1.96
C ALA A 9 -1.71 1.94 -2.41
N ILE A 10 -2.42 0.84 -2.24
CA ILE A 10 -1.88 -0.47 -2.60
C ILE A 10 -1.72 -0.60 -4.12
N ALA A 11 -2.65 -0.02 -4.89
CA ALA A 11 -2.56 -0.08 -6.35
C ALA A 11 -1.33 0.66 -6.85
N VAL A 12 -1.08 1.86 -6.32
CA VAL A 12 0.10 2.63 -6.68
C VAL A 12 1.37 1.87 -6.28
N ALA A 13 1.36 1.31 -5.07
CA ALA A 13 2.54 0.59 -4.56
C ALA A 13 2.87 -0.61 -5.43
N VAL A 14 1.87 -1.39 -5.82
CA VAL A 14 2.10 -2.54 -6.68
C VAL A 14 2.57 -2.11 -8.06
N ASP A 15 1.91 -1.11 -8.62
CA ASP A 15 2.18 -0.67 -9.99
C ASP A 15 3.59 -0.10 -10.14
N ARG A 16 4.09 0.62 -9.12
CA ARG A 16 5.35 1.34 -9.24
C ARG A 16 6.51 0.66 -8.54
N GLY A 17 6.32 -0.55 -8.04
CA GLY A 17 7.42 -1.36 -7.56
C GLY A 17 7.76 -1.23 -6.08
N TYR A 18 6.84 -0.74 -5.27
CA TYR A 18 7.05 -0.67 -3.83
C TYR A 18 7.30 -2.09 -3.26
N TYR A 19 6.66 -3.10 -3.85
CA TYR A 19 6.79 -4.48 -3.40
C TYR A 19 7.79 -5.29 -4.22
N GLU A 20 8.53 -4.63 -5.11
CA GLU A 20 9.58 -5.30 -5.88
C GLU A 20 10.80 -5.57 -5.02
N ILE A 21 11.61 -6.52 -5.43
CA ILE A 21 12.89 -6.83 -4.79
C ILE A 21 13.97 -6.74 -5.86
N PRO A 22 14.84 -5.70 -5.77
CA PRO A 22 14.85 -4.63 -4.77
C PRO A 22 13.70 -3.66 -4.97
N ARG A 23 13.33 -3.00 -3.87
CA ARG A 23 12.20 -2.06 -3.87
C ARG A 23 12.50 -0.89 -4.81
N GLN A 24 11.52 -0.52 -5.63
CA GLN A 24 11.68 0.52 -6.64
C GLN A 24 11.10 1.87 -6.22
N MET A 25 10.36 1.94 -5.11
CA MET A 25 9.89 3.19 -4.56
C MET A 25 9.77 3.07 -3.04
N SER A 26 9.75 4.21 -2.34
CA SER A 26 9.57 4.24 -0.90
C SER A 26 8.12 4.51 -0.55
N HIS A 27 7.78 4.35 0.75
CA HIS A 27 6.41 4.72 1.17
C HIS A 27 6.19 6.22 1.06
N GLU A 28 7.24 7.03 1.07
CA GLU A 28 7.13 8.45 0.84
C GLU A 28 6.72 8.75 -0.60
N ASP A 29 7.21 7.96 -1.54
CA ASP A 29 6.80 8.08 -2.93
C ASP A 29 5.33 7.71 -3.11
N VAL A 30 4.88 6.67 -2.41
CA VAL A 30 3.47 6.30 -2.42
C VAL A 30 2.63 7.44 -1.86
N ALA A 31 3.07 8.04 -0.76
CA ALA A 31 2.35 9.14 -0.14
C ALA A 31 2.18 10.31 -1.10
N ALA A 32 3.25 10.65 -1.82
CA ALA A 32 3.19 11.74 -2.80
C ALA A 32 2.20 11.43 -3.90
N ALA A 33 2.17 10.18 -4.36
CA ALA A 33 1.29 9.77 -5.46
C ALA A 33 -0.17 9.79 -5.06
N VAL A 34 -0.48 9.51 -3.80
CA VAL A 34 -1.88 9.48 -3.33
C VAL A 34 -2.22 10.71 -2.49
N ASP A 35 -1.33 11.69 -2.46
CA ASP A 35 -1.56 13.01 -1.87
C ASP A 35 -1.91 12.92 -0.38
N CYS A 36 -1.04 12.29 0.40
CA CYS A 36 -1.20 12.22 1.84
C CYS A 36 0.18 12.24 2.51
N ALA A 37 0.18 12.33 3.84
CA ALA A 37 1.42 12.30 4.60
C ALA A 37 2.06 10.91 4.53
N PRO A 38 3.40 10.82 4.61
CA PRO A 38 4.07 9.51 4.57
C PRO A 38 3.59 8.55 5.65
N SER A 39 3.35 9.02 6.87
CA SER A 39 2.85 8.14 7.92
C SER A 39 1.45 7.63 7.62
N THR A 40 0.63 8.45 6.99
CA THR A 40 -0.72 8.04 6.59
C THR A 40 -0.66 7.00 5.47
N ALA A 41 0.22 7.20 4.49
CA ALA A 41 0.40 6.21 3.42
C ALA A 41 0.88 4.88 3.98
N ALA A 42 1.85 4.92 4.89
CA ALA A 42 2.35 3.69 5.52
C ALA A 42 1.24 2.95 6.25
N GLU A 43 0.36 3.69 6.91
CA GLU A 43 -0.76 3.07 7.62
C GLU A 43 -1.76 2.46 6.65
N HIS A 44 -2.07 3.16 5.56
CA HIS A 44 -2.96 2.62 4.52
C HIS A 44 -2.39 1.33 3.94
N LEU A 45 -1.09 1.31 3.65
CA LEU A 45 -0.45 0.12 3.11
C LEU A 45 -0.49 -1.03 4.10
N ARG A 46 -0.17 -0.76 5.37
CA ARG A 46 -0.17 -1.80 6.38
C ARG A 46 -1.56 -2.41 6.57
N LYS A 47 -2.58 -1.57 6.62
CA LYS A 47 -3.95 -2.05 6.78
C LYS A 47 -4.41 -2.84 5.56
N ALA A 48 -4.06 -2.38 4.36
CA ALA A 48 -4.39 -3.10 3.14
C ALA A 48 -3.68 -4.45 3.11
N GLU A 49 -2.40 -4.47 3.45
CA GLU A 49 -1.61 -5.71 3.49
C GLU A 49 -2.23 -6.70 4.47
N SER A 50 -2.61 -6.23 5.64
CA SER A 50 -3.20 -7.10 6.65
C SER A 50 -4.49 -7.75 6.13
N LYS A 51 -5.35 -6.96 5.50
CA LYS A 51 -6.61 -7.47 4.99
C LYS A 51 -6.40 -8.46 3.85
N LEU A 52 -5.47 -8.14 2.94
CA LEU A 52 -5.20 -9.01 1.80
C LEU A 52 -4.58 -10.32 2.23
N LEU A 53 -3.62 -10.26 3.16
CA LEU A 53 -2.97 -11.48 3.64
C LEU A 53 -3.94 -12.36 4.39
N GLN A 54 -4.82 -11.80 5.19
CA GLN A 54 -5.83 -12.58 5.88
C GLN A 54 -6.79 -13.22 4.90
N SER A 55 -7.13 -12.52 3.82
CA SER A 55 -8.00 -13.04 2.80
C SER A 55 -7.38 -14.22 2.06
N VAL A 56 -6.06 -14.17 1.82
CA VAL A 56 -5.36 -15.20 1.05
C VAL A 56 -5.04 -16.42 1.92
N VAL A 57 -4.60 -16.21 3.16
CA VAL A 57 -4.07 -17.29 4.00
C VAL A 57 -5.10 -17.78 5.01
N GLY A 58 -5.84 -16.86 5.58
CA GLY A 58 -6.63 -17.15 6.76
C GLY A 58 -8.00 -17.68 6.49
N ASP A 59 -8.40 -17.80 5.36
CA ASP A 59 -9.74 -18.14 4.97
C ASP A 59 -10.75 -17.28 5.64
#